data_7597415138acdabb08340534a953617b
#
_entry.id   7597415138acdabb08340534a953617b
#
_cell.length_a   1.000
_cell.length_b   1.000
_cell.length_c   1.000
_cell.angle_alpha   90.00
_cell.angle_beta   90.00
_cell.angle_gamma   90.00
#
_symmetry.space_group_name_H-M   'P 1'
#
loop_
_entity.id
_entity.type
_entity.pdbx_description
1 polymer ?
#
loop_
_entity_poly.entity_id
_entity_poly.type
_entity_poly.pdbx_seq_one_letter_code
_entity_poly.pdbx_strand_id
1 'polypeptide(L)'
;LRVDNSKGIQMRQCDTEQFKNNGVSYYEMITYLSRFKEKCGDTTLVQTDRQPLNVKRYAFSYIPQALGISLGRVLHLNTVLTYYLAKLFNLITYCLLALLAFSITKKNRLILYFVASLPMTLQQAGSISYDSMTFGLALCATAIVFELFEGKVVGKKKGILYTVICILLLLCKQCAYIALALLPFMLMFINWFKTKHTLDKKKFYSLLIKAIPVLIVIYLLLCLVLGRKFDTTSPLYFGLNPIQLLKKVDLSLDNWGVYYFRTLFTGGFGTDEIQASQLMNMFYFGLFIYLIFGGKKSDSKTLFQRICIWGVCLVTTYGLLYVFQNQTPLEWNYIWGIQGRYFTPVLTLFMYSLSIKGCFDESETVSLYNLNMFLSVCMIFELFFLRTLL
;
A
#
# COMPACT_ATOMS: atom_id res chain seq x y z
N LEU A 1 -6.59 25.65 -7.55
CA LEU A 1 -7.68 24.80 -8.07
C LEU A 1 -8.98 25.17 -7.38
N ARG A 2 -9.87 25.87 -8.07
CA ARG A 2 -11.28 26.03 -7.64
C ARG A 2 -12.07 24.89 -8.27
N VAL A 3 -12.71 24.07 -7.48
CA VAL A 3 -13.57 22.98 -7.94
C VAL A 3 -15.00 23.49 -7.95
N ASP A 4 -15.53 23.70 -9.11
CA ASP A 4 -16.97 23.86 -9.32
C ASP A 4 -17.52 22.48 -9.69
N ASN A 5 -18.32 21.89 -8.83
CA ASN A 5 -18.82 20.51 -8.99
C ASN A 5 -19.72 20.32 -10.25
N SER A 6 -20.12 21.39 -10.91
CA SER A 6 -21.00 21.33 -12.09
C SER A 6 -20.28 21.47 -13.43
N LYS A 7 -19.03 21.94 -13.47
CA LYS A 7 -18.39 22.40 -14.72
C LYS A 7 -16.94 21.94 -14.94
N GLY A 8 -16.48 20.91 -14.25
CA GLY A 8 -15.10 20.45 -14.40
C GLY A 8 -14.07 21.24 -13.55
N ILE A 9 -12.76 20.97 -13.74
CA ILE A 9 -11.68 21.58 -12.98
C ILE A 9 -11.16 22.81 -13.72
N GLN A 10 -11.01 23.94 -13.01
CA GLN A 10 -10.26 25.10 -13.53
C GLN A 10 -8.76 24.90 -13.30
N MET A 11 -7.99 24.97 -14.38
CA MET A 11 -6.53 24.89 -14.38
C MET A 11 -5.93 26.15 -15.00
N ARG A 12 -4.67 26.47 -14.66
CA ARG A 12 -3.95 27.54 -15.38
C ARG A 12 -3.74 27.10 -16.83
N GLN A 13 -3.81 28.03 -17.77
CA GLN A 13 -3.66 27.73 -19.20
C GLN A 13 -2.29 27.09 -19.48
N CYS A 14 -1.22 27.62 -18.89
CA CYS A 14 0.12 27.03 -19.04
C CYS A 14 0.22 25.58 -18.53
N ASP A 15 -0.53 25.21 -17.46
CA ASP A 15 -0.60 23.84 -16.98
C ASP A 15 -1.34 22.95 -17.97
N THR A 16 -2.43 23.46 -18.57
CA THR A 16 -3.27 22.73 -19.52
C THR A 16 -2.51 22.42 -20.80
N GLU A 17 -1.75 23.35 -21.32
CA GLU A 17 -0.95 23.17 -22.54
C GLU A 17 0.16 22.12 -22.35
N GLN A 18 0.80 22.10 -21.20
CA GLN A 18 1.84 21.11 -20.89
C GLN A 18 1.31 19.69 -20.67
N PHE A 19 0.06 19.54 -20.21
CA PHE A 19 -0.57 18.22 -19.98
C PHE A 19 -1.46 17.74 -21.14
N LYS A 20 -1.57 18.47 -22.24
CA LYS A 20 -2.36 18.03 -23.41
C LYS A 20 -1.72 16.86 -24.15
N ASN A 21 -0.42 16.70 -24.11
CA ASN A 21 0.29 15.60 -24.76
C ASN A 21 0.33 14.38 -23.83
N ASN A 22 -0.55 13.43 -24.09
CA ASN A 22 -0.81 12.27 -23.23
C ASN A 22 0.12 11.06 -23.47
N GLY A 23 1.10 11.15 -24.30
CA GLY A 23 2.02 10.04 -24.58
C GLY A 23 3.46 10.53 -24.42
N VAL A 24 4.05 10.32 -23.26
CA VAL A 24 5.47 10.62 -23.07
C VAL A 24 6.24 9.40 -23.52
N SER A 25 6.71 9.39 -24.77
CA SER A 25 7.80 8.52 -25.15
C SER A 25 9.05 8.91 -24.38
N TYR A 26 9.98 8.01 -24.20
CA TYR A 26 11.23 8.32 -23.48
C TYR A 26 12.02 9.45 -24.15
N TYR A 27 11.96 9.56 -25.46
CA TYR A 27 12.55 10.67 -26.23
C TYR A 27 11.94 12.02 -25.84
N GLU A 28 10.64 12.06 -25.56
CA GLU A 28 9.95 13.24 -25.04
C GLU A 28 10.34 13.57 -23.60
N MET A 29 10.80 12.61 -22.80
CA MET A 29 11.30 12.88 -21.45
C MET A 29 12.60 13.71 -21.47
N ILE A 30 13.50 13.47 -22.42
CA ILE A 30 14.72 14.27 -22.59
C ILE A 30 14.37 15.68 -23.09
N THR A 31 13.44 15.79 -24.04
CA THR A 31 12.89 17.09 -24.48
C THR A 31 12.09 17.75 -23.38
N TYR A 32 11.45 17.00 -22.50
CA TYR A 32 10.72 17.51 -21.34
C TYR A 32 11.68 18.10 -20.28
N LEU A 33 12.87 17.53 -20.12
CA LEU A 33 13.92 18.10 -19.27
C LEU A 33 14.43 19.45 -19.80
N SER A 34 14.42 19.68 -21.12
CA SER A 34 14.76 20.98 -21.69
C SER A 34 13.77 22.09 -21.33
N ARG A 35 12.52 21.71 -21.04
CA ARG A 35 11.44 22.63 -20.61
C ARG A 35 11.55 23.11 -19.17
N PHE A 36 12.53 22.67 -18.39
CA PHE A 36 12.77 23.21 -17.05
C PHE A 36 13.08 24.71 -17.04
N LYS A 37 13.51 25.27 -18.18
CA LYS A 37 13.79 26.69 -18.33
C LYS A 37 12.60 27.53 -18.82
N GLU A 38 11.52 26.90 -19.27
CA GLU A 38 10.34 27.61 -19.77
C GLU A 38 9.61 28.30 -18.61
N LYS A 39 9.36 29.60 -18.77
CA LYS A 39 8.52 30.35 -17.83
C LYS A 39 7.05 30.00 -18.08
N CYS A 40 6.25 29.91 -17.02
CA CYS A 40 4.82 29.80 -17.14
C CYS A 40 4.26 31.09 -17.74
N GLY A 41 3.82 31.07 -19.00
CA GLY A 41 3.39 32.28 -19.72
C GLY A 41 2.05 32.76 -19.22
N ASP A 42 0.99 32.00 -19.41
CA ASP A 42 -0.38 32.41 -19.06
C ASP A 42 -0.88 31.67 -17.81
N THR A 43 -1.14 32.46 -16.75
CA THR A 43 -1.69 31.95 -15.47
C THR A 43 -3.20 32.07 -15.36
N THR A 44 -3.90 32.50 -16.40
CA THR A 44 -5.36 32.57 -16.41
C THR A 44 -5.97 31.17 -16.17
N LEU A 45 -7.07 31.13 -15.41
CA LEU A 45 -7.77 29.89 -15.12
C LEU A 45 -8.72 29.57 -16.28
N VAL A 46 -8.46 28.46 -16.96
CA VAL A 46 -9.31 27.94 -18.03
C VAL A 46 -10.07 26.72 -17.56
N GLN A 47 -11.31 26.60 -18.05
CA GLN A 47 -12.15 25.44 -17.80
C GLN A 47 -11.61 24.23 -18.57
N THR A 48 -11.53 23.07 -17.91
CA THR A 48 -11.12 21.82 -18.54
C THR A 48 -12.25 20.80 -18.50
N ASP A 49 -12.28 19.88 -19.45
CA ASP A 49 -13.25 18.76 -19.50
C ASP A 49 -12.97 17.68 -18.46
N ARG A 50 -11.90 17.83 -17.66
CA ARG A 50 -11.51 16.83 -16.66
C ARG A 50 -12.45 16.90 -15.47
N GLN A 51 -13.07 15.77 -15.16
CA GLN A 51 -13.89 15.63 -13.94
C GLN A 51 -13.01 15.78 -12.69
N PRO A 52 -13.50 16.47 -11.65
CA PRO A 52 -12.80 16.53 -10.38
C PRO A 52 -12.67 15.10 -9.83
N LEU A 53 -11.44 14.66 -9.61
CA LEU A 53 -11.22 13.49 -8.76
C LEU A 53 -12.00 13.71 -7.47
N ASN A 54 -12.62 12.66 -6.93
CA ASN A 54 -13.36 12.74 -5.67
C ASN A 54 -12.35 13.00 -4.52
N VAL A 55 -11.84 14.24 -4.49
CA VAL A 55 -10.75 14.71 -3.62
C VAL A 55 -11.08 14.45 -2.15
N LYS A 56 -12.37 14.51 -1.78
CA LYS A 56 -12.82 14.27 -0.40
C LYS A 56 -12.41 12.89 0.12
N ARG A 57 -12.34 11.88 -0.76
CA ARG A 57 -12.00 10.50 -0.39
C ARG A 57 -10.51 10.29 -0.09
N TYR A 58 -9.61 11.08 -0.71
CA TYR A 58 -8.17 10.87 -0.66
C TYR A 58 -7.41 12.13 -0.25
N ALA A 59 -8.11 13.19 0.16
CA ALA A 59 -7.52 14.51 0.44
C ALA A 59 -6.32 14.43 1.39
N PHE A 60 -6.42 13.64 2.46
CA PHE A 60 -5.36 13.47 3.43
C PHE A 60 -4.07 12.91 2.79
N SER A 61 -4.19 11.91 1.94
CA SER A 61 -3.04 11.25 1.31
C SER A 61 -2.34 12.13 0.25
N TYR A 62 -2.99 13.21 -0.20
CA TYR A 62 -2.42 14.17 -1.14
C TYR A 62 -1.79 15.43 -0.48
N ILE A 63 -1.78 15.51 0.85
CA ILE A 63 -1.20 16.67 1.56
C ILE A 63 0.26 16.93 1.15
N PRO A 64 1.17 15.92 1.10
CA PRO A 64 2.56 16.18 0.73
C PRO A 64 2.69 16.81 -0.67
N GLN A 65 1.97 16.26 -1.65
CA GLN A 65 1.99 16.74 -3.03
C GLN A 65 1.41 18.17 -3.12
N ALA A 66 0.33 18.44 -2.37
CA ALA A 66 -0.29 19.76 -2.33
C ALA A 66 0.67 20.81 -1.74
N LEU A 67 1.45 20.45 -0.70
CA LEU A 67 2.50 21.31 -0.15
C LEU A 67 3.60 21.60 -1.18
N GLY A 68 4.05 20.58 -1.93
CA GLY A 68 5.03 20.74 -3.00
C GLY A 68 4.51 21.66 -4.11
N ILE A 69 3.26 21.48 -4.55
CA ILE A 69 2.61 22.37 -5.53
C ILE A 69 2.50 23.79 -5.00
N SER A 70 2.09 23.97 -3.75
CA SER A 70 1.94 25.30 -3.12
C SER A 70 3.28 26.02 -3.06
N LEU A 71 4.34 25.32 -2.64
CA LEU A 71 5.69 25.88 -2.61
C LEU A 71 6.18 26.25 -4.01
N GLY A 72 5.98 25.38 -5.01
CA GLY A 72 6.34 25.68 -6.40
C GLY A 72 5.64 26.93 -6.94
N ARG A 73 4.39 27.15 -6.54
CA ARG A 73 3.64 28.38 -6.91
C ARG A 73 4.15 29.64 -6.21
N VAL A 74 4.46 29.53 -4.91
CA VAL A 74 5.06 30.65 -4.15
C VAL A 74 6.41 31.06 -4.73
N LEU A 75 7.21 30.08 -5.16
CA LEU A 75 8.51 30.31 -5.80
C LEU A 75 8.41 30.68 -7.30
N HIS A 76 7.19 30.84 -7.84
CA HIS A 76 6.94 31.15 -9.24
C HIS A 76 7.62 30.18 -10.23
N LEU A 77 7.75 28.90 -9.83
CA LEU A 77 8.32 27.86 -10.68
C LEU A 77 7.37 27.54 -11.84
N ASN A 78 7.96 27.09 -12.95
CA ASN A 78 7.17 26.59 -14.06
C ASN A 78 6.39 25.31 -13.69
N THR A 79 5.48 24.87 -14.53
CA THR A 79 4.61 23.72 -14.29
C THR A 79 5.40 22.43 -14.07
N VAL A 80 6.46 22.22 -14.85
CA VAL A 80 7.29 21.01 -14.77
C VAL A 80 8.01 20.93 -13.44
N LEU A 81 8.71 22.01 -13.03
CA LEU A 81 9.38 22.08 -11.74
C LEU A 81 8.40 21.94 -10.57
N THR A 82 7.23 22.58 -10.67
CA THR A 82 6.16 22.46 -9.66
C THR A 82 5.69 21.02 -9.53
N TYR A 83 5.54 20.29 -10.65
CA TYR A 83 5.15 18.88 -10.68
C TYR A 83 6.24 17.99 -10.04
N TYR A 84 7.52 18.21 -10.38
CA TYR A 84 8.61 17.46 -9.75
C TYR A 84 8.78 17.78 -8.27
N LEU A 85 8.50 19.02 -7.86
CA LEU A 85 8.52 19.41 -6.45
C LEU A 85 7.41 18.66 -5.67
N ALA A 86 6.24 18.49 -6.26
CA ALA A 86 5.16 17.68 -5.66
C ALA A 86 5.57 16.21 -5.49
N LYS A 87 6.24 15.62 -6.49
CA LYS A 87 6.81 14.26 -6.41
C LYS A 87 7.86 14.15 -5.32
N LEU A 88 8.76 15.14 -5.24
CA LEU A 88 9.82 15.19 -4.23
C LEU A 88 9.24 15.22 -2.80
N PHE A 89 8.23 16.05 -2.55
CA PHE A 89 7.56 16.11 -1.25
C PHE A 89 6.89 14.77 -0.89
N ASN A 90 6.29 14.11 -1.87
CA ASN A 90 5.72 12.78 -1.68
C ASN A 90 6.81 11.75 -1.30
N LEU A 91 7.92 11.74 -2.04
CA LEU A 91 9.05 10.85 -1.78
C LEU A 91 9.67 11.11 -0.40
N ILE A 92 9.92 12.38 -0.04
CA ILE A 92 10.46 12.75 1.27
C ILE A 92 9.53 12.26 2.39
N THR A 93 8.21 12.46 2.25
CA THR A 93 7.24 12.00 3.25
C THR A 93 7.28 10.48 3.39
N TYR A 94 7.35 9.74 2.29
CA TYR A 94 7.50 8.30 2.33
C TYR A 94 8.79 7.87 3.03
N CYS A 95 9.92 8.46 2.68
CA CYS A 95 11.21 8.16 3.30
C CYS A 95 11.19 8.42 4.82
N LEU A 96 10.61 9.54 5.25
CA LEU A 96 10.48 9.87 6.68
C LEU A 96 9.61 8.85 7.42
N LEU A 97 8.50 8.40 6.83
CA LEU A 97 7.65 7.36 7.40
C LEU A 97 8.35 5.99 7.44
N ALA A 98 9.10 5.63 6.40
CA ALA A 98 9.90 4.40 6.40
C ALA A 98 10.99 4.44 7.47
N LEU A 99 11.72 5.55 7.61
CA LEU A 99 12.71 5.75 8.67
C LEU A 99 12.06 5.67 10.06
N LEU A 100 10.88 6.25 10.23
CA LEU A 100 10.10 6.14 11.46
C LEU A 100 9.75 4.67 11.75
N ALA A 101 9.30 3.90 10.76
CA ALA A 101 9.02 2.47 10.93
C ALA A 101 10.26 1.69 11.38
N PHE A 102 11.43 1.96 10.78
CA PHE A 102 12.70 1.34 11.20
C PHE A 102 13.14 1.77 12.61
N SER A 103 12.76 2.96 13.08
CA SER A 103 13.07 3.43 14.43
C SER A 103 12.18 2.78 15.51
N ILE A 104 10.93 2.45 15.15
CA ILE A 104 9.95 1.82 16.05
C ILE A 104 10.40 0.43 16.46
N THR A 105 10.83 -0.41 15.50
CA THR A 105 11.24 -1.79 15.78
C THR A 105 12.69 -2.06 15.39
N LYS A 106 13.35 -2.88 16.23
CA LYS A 106 14.67 -3.44 15.89
C LYS A 106 14.58 -4.82 15.23
N LYS A 107 13.45 -5.51 15.44
CA LYS A 107 13.22 -6.85 14.88
C LYS A 107 12.56 -6.78 13.50
N ASN A 108 12.86 -7.80 12.70
CA ASN A 108 12.26 -7.98 11.37
C ASN A 108 12.47 -6.78 10.40
N ARG A 109 13.53 -5.97 10.64
CA ARG A 109 13.85 -4.82 9.79
C ARG A 109 14.11 -5.22 8.35
N LEU A 110 14.68 -6.40 8.12
CA LEU A 110 14.98 -6.89 6.78
C LEU A 110 13.71 -7.07 5.93
N ILE A 111 12.65 -7.64 6.53
CA ILE A 111 11.36 -7.79 5.83
C ILE A 111 10.71 -6.43 5.60
N LEU A 112 10.76 -5.52 6.60
CA LEU A 112 10.30 -4.14 6.45
C LEU A 112 11.06 -3.43 5.32
N TYR A 113 12.39 -3.56 5.28
CA TYR A 113 13.24 -2.95 4.27
C TYR A 113 12.91 -3.48 2.88
N PHE A 114 12.78 -4.81 2.73
CA PHE A 114 12.42 -5.42 1.46
C PHE A 114 11.14 -4.82 0.89
N VAL A 115 10.06 -4.77 1.70
CA VAL A 115 8.77 -4.22 1.24
C VAL A 115 8.85 -2.70 1.00
N ALA A 116 9.58 -1.97 1.85
CA ALA A 116 9.78 -0.53 1.69
C ALA A 116 10.54 -0.17 0.41
N SER A 117 11.46 -1.03 -0.02
CA SER A 117 12.31 -0.80 -1.20
C SER A 117 11.86 -1.54 -2.46
N LEU A 118 10.69 -2.20 -2.44
CA LEU A 118 10.12 -2.76 -3.66
C LEU A 118 10.01 -1.68 -4.74
N PRO A 119 10.38 -1.98 -5.99
CA PRO A 119 10.30 -1.02 -7.09
C PRO A 119 8.94 -0.38 -7.23
N MET A 120 7.85 -1.17 -7.09
CA MET A 120 6.50 -0.63 -7.12
C MET A 120 6.24 0.37 -6.00
N THR A 121 6.74 0.10 -4.80
CA THR A 121 6.59 0.99 -3.64
C THR A 121 7.33 2.31 -3.86
N LEU A 122 8.58 2.23 -4.36
CA LEU A 122 9.40 3.41 -4.68
C LEU A 122 8.82 4.22 -5.84
N GLN A 123 8.27 3.55 -6.85
CA GLN A 123 7.57 4.21 -7.94
C GLN A 123 6.38 5.04 -7.44
N GLN A 124 5.55 4.46 -6.57
CA GLN A 124 4.43 5.19 -5.97
C GLN A 124 4.90 6.34 -5.10
N ALA A 125 6.00 6.16 -4.36
CA ALA A 125 6.61 7.23 -3.56
C ALA A 125 7.14 8.38 -4.41
N GLY A 126 7.75 8.08 -5.57
CA GLY A 126 8.28 9.06 -6.53
C GLY A 126 7.24 9.61 -7.52
N SER A 127 5.96 9.32 -7.34
CA SER A 127 4.87 9.77 -8.22
C SER A 127 3.86 10.67 -7.47
N ILE A 128 2.90 11.26 -8.18
CA ILE A 128 1.75 11.92 -7.54
C ILE A 128 0.71 10.84 -7.24
N SER A 129 0.98 10.04 -6.21
CA SER A 129 0.12 8.94 -5.79
C SER A 129 -0.29 9.06 -4.33
N TYR A 130 -1.55 8.80 -4.04
CA TYR A 130 -2.06 8.68 -2.66
C TYR A 130 -1.60 7.40 -1.96
N ASP A 131 -1.11 6.41 -2.70
CA ASP A 131 -0.66 5.13 -2.15
C ASP A 131 0.63 5.27 -1.32
N SER A 132 1.50 6.23 -1.65
CA SER A 132 2.76 6.50 -0.96
C SER A 132 2.59 6.70 0.55
N MET A 133 1.71 7.62 0.95
CA MET A 133 1.42 7.87 2.37
C MET A 133 0.81 6.63 3.05
N THR A 134 -0.07 5.92 2.34
CA THR A 134 -0.68 4.67 2.82
C THR A 134 0.41 3.61 3.09
N PHE A 135 1.35 3.43 2.17
CA PHE A 135 2.45 2.47 2.34
C PHE A 135 3.37 2.84 3.51
N GLY A 136 3.76 4.11 3.62
CA GLY A 136 4.59 4.57 4.73
C GLY A 136 3.92 4.37 6.11
N LEU A 137 2.65 4.73 6.23
CA LEU A 137 1.89 4.53 7.48
C LEU A 137 1.63 3.05 7.77
N ALA A 138 1.42 2.21 6.74
CA ALA A 138 1.27 0.77 6.91
C ALA A 138 2.57 0.11 7.39
N LEU A 139 3.74 0.55 6.89
CA LEU A 139 5.04 0.13 7.41
C LEU A 139 5.19 0.50 8.90
N CYS A 140 4.80 1.73 9.28
CA CYS A 140 4.81 2.15 10.68
C CYS A 140 3.86 1.29 11.54
N ALA A 141 2.63 1.06 11.10
CA ALA A 141 1.67 0.21 11.80
C ALA A 141 2.18 -1.23 11.96
N THR A 142 2.80 -1.79 10.93
CA THR A 142 3.43 -3.12 10.98
C THR A 142 4.61 -3.16 11.97
N ALA A 143 5.45 -2.12 11.98
CA ALA A 143 6.55 -2.00 12.92
C ALA A 143 6.06 -1.94 14.38
N ILE A 144 4.94 -1.24 14.62
CA ILE A 144 4.26 -1.21 15.92
C ILE A 144 3.77 -2.61 16.30
N VAL A 145 3.16 -3.34 15.37
CA VAL A 145 2.72 -4.72 15.61
C VAL A 145 3.90 -5.60 16.03
N PHE A 146 5.05 -5.49 15.35
CA PHE A 146 6.24 -6.25 15.69
C PHE A 146 6.76 -5.93 17.11
N GLU A 147 6.77 -4.65 17.52
CA GLU A 147 7.15 -4.27 18.89
C GLU A 147 6.15 -4.80 19.92
N LEU A 148 4.85 -4.71 19.63
CA LEU A 148 3.79 -5.14 20.54
C LEU A 148 3.73 -6.66 20.72
N PHE A 149 4.13 -7.44 19.72
CA PHE A 149 4.24 -8.90 19.84
C PHE A 149 5.32 -9.35 20.84
N GLU A 150 6.25 -8.48 21.22
CA GLU A 150 7.17 -8.75 22.33
C GLU A 150 6.46 -8.73 23.70
N GLY A 151 5.22 -8.31 23.78
CA GLY A 151 4.43 -8.27 25.01
C GLY A 151 4.77 -7.12 25.95
N LYS A 152 5.56 -6.14 25.50
CA LYS A 152 5.92 -4.95 26.29
C LYS A 152 4.74 -3.99 26.41
N VAL A 153 4.58 -3.42 27.59
CA VAL A 153 3.64 -2.31 27.81
C VAL A 153 4.23 -1.02 27.28
N VAL A 154 3.45 -0.33 26.50
CA VAL A 154 3.87 0.91 25.86
C VAL A 154 3.66 2.09 26.81
N GLY A 155 4.70 2.88 27.05
CA GLY A 155 4.60 4.12 27.82
C GLY A 155 3.72 5.18 27.12
N LYS A 156 3.17 6.14 27.88
CA LYS A 156 2.21 7.15 27.37
C LYS A 156 2.66 7.85 26.09
N LYS A 157 3.90 8.33 26.00
CA LYS A 157 4.42 9.04 24.81
C LYS A 157 4.40 8.17 23.54
N LYS A 158 4.90 6.94 23.64
CA LYS A 158 4.86 5.99 22.53
C LYS A 158 3.42 5.58 22.18
N GLY A 159 2.56 5.39 23.19
CA GLY A 159 1.16 5.07 22.97
C GLY A 159 0.42 6.14 22.17
N ILE A 160 0.67 7.42 22.46
CA ILE A 160 0.12 8.55 21.70
C ILE A 160 0.62 8.49 20.25
N LEU A 161 1.93 8.33 20.03
CA LEU A 161 2.51 8.23 18.70
C LEU A 161 1.86 7.08 17.88
N TYR A 162 1.72 5.90 18.49
CA TYR A 162 1.13 4.73 17.83
C TYR A 162 -0.34 4.96 17.50
N THR A 163 -1.08 5.58 18.41
CA THR A 163 -2.47 5.98 18.19
C THR A 163 -2.60 6.94 17.01
N VAL A 164 -1.75 7.96 16.96
CA VAL A 164 -1.74 8.93 15.83
C VAL A 164 -1.46 8.23 14.51
N ILE A 165 -0.43 7.37 14.43
CA ILE A 165 -0.10 6.62 13.21
C ILE A 165 -1.30 5.79 12.73
N CYS A 166 -1.96 5.07 13.65
CA CYS A 166 -3.11 4.25 13.32
C CYS A 166 -4.31 5.08 12.84
N ILE A 167 -4.58 6.22 13.49
CA ILE A 167 -5.64 7.15 13.04
C ILE A 167 -5.32 7.71 11.64
N LEU A 168 -4.07 8.13 11.40
CA LEU A 168 -3.66 8.60 10.09
C LEU A 168 -3.82 7.52 9.01
N LEU A 169 -3.51 6.25 9.31
CA LEU A 169 -3.74 5.14 8.39
C LEU A 169 -5.24 4.93 8.11
N LEU A 170 -6.12 5.12 9.11
CA LEU A 170 -7.57 5.07 8.91
C LEU A 170 -8.08 6.17 7.98
N LEU A 171 -7.45 7.34 7.98
CA LEU A 171 -7.79 8.44 7.06
C LEU A 171 -7.34 8.18 5.63
N CYS A 172 -6.41 7.22 5.42
CA CYS A 172 -5.96 6.83 4.10
C CYS A 172 -6.99 5.90 3.44
N LYS A 173 -7.18 6.07 2.15
CA LYS A 173 -7.90 5.14 1.25
C LYS A 173 -9.24 4.63 1.80
N GLN A 174 -10.01 5.53 2.45
CA GLN A 174 -11.36 5.22 2.97
C GLN A 174 -11.39 4.01 3.93
N CYS A 175 -10.46 3.94 4.86
CA CYS A 175 -10.35 2.84 5.82
C CYS A 175 -10.13 1.46 5.18
N ALA A 176 -9.60 1.37 3.95
CA ALA A 176 -9.34 0.09 3.30
C ALA A 176 -8.44 -0.84 4.15
N TYR A 177 -7.59 -0.26 5.00
CA TYR A 177 -6.66 -1.00 5.86
C TYR A 177 -7.06 -0.94 7.34
N ILE A 178 -8.38 -0.88 7.63
CA ILE A 178 -8.93 -0.79 8.99
C ILE A 178 -8.42 -1.93 9.89
N ALA A 179 -8.33 -3.15 9.38
CA ALA A 179 -7.86 -4.31 10.14
C ALA A 179 -6.40 -4.14 10.58
N LEU A 180 -5.54 -3.61 9.69
CA LEU A 180 -4.15 -3.30 10.01
C LEU A 180 -4.04 -2.17 11.03
N ALA A 181 -4.86 -1.12 10.89
CA ALA A 181 -4.85 0.03 11.82
C ALA A 181 -5.39 -0.32 13.21
N LEU A 182 -6.35 -1.24 13.32
CA LEU A 182 -6.94 -1.65 14.59
C LEU A 182 -6.10 -2.69 15.36
N LEU A 183 -5.28 -3.49 14.67
CA LEU A 183 -4.46 -4.52 15.30
C LEU A 183 -3.53 -3.96 16.42
N PRO A 184 -2.81 -2.83 16.24
CA PRO A 184 -2.03 -2.23 17.32
C PRO A 184 -2.86 -1.88 18.56
N PHE A 185 -4.06 -1.33 18.40
CA PHE A 185 -4.94 -1.02 19.56
C PHE A 185 -5.33 -2.27 20.32
N MET A 186 -5.72 -3.32 19.60
CA MET A 186 -6.02 -4.61 20.21
C MET A 186 -4.82 -5.16 21.00
N LEU A 187 -3.62 -5.12 20.42
CA LEU A 187 -2.41 -5.61 21.07
C LEU A 187 -1.99 -4.75 22.26
N MET A 188 -2.10 -3.42 22.17
CA MET A 188 -1.85 -2.51 23.30
C MET A 188 -2.81 -2.82 24.47
N PHE A 189 -4.10 -3.00 24.17
CA PHE A 189 -5.10 -3.36 25.18
C PHE A 189 -4.77 -4.72 25.82
N ILE A 190 -4.46 -5.74 25.02
CA ILE A 190 -4.10 -7.08 25.51
C ILE A 190 -2.84 -7.01 26.40
N ASN A 191 -1.82 -6.28 26.01
CA ASN A 191 -0.58 -6.15 26.78
C ASN A 191 -0.82 -5.40 28.11
N TRP A 192 -1.62 -4.33 28.07
CA TRP A 192 -2.01 -3.59 29.26
C TRP A 192 -2.85 -4.46 30.22
N PHE A 193 -3.85 -5.16 29.69
CA PHE A 193 -4.74 -6.03 30.49
C PHE A 193 -3.98 -7.15 31.18
N LYS A 194 -3.00 -7.77 30.49
CA LYS A 194 -2.15 -8.81 31.07
C LYS A 194 -1.28 -8.33 32.23
N THR A 195 -0.80 -7.09 32.18
CA THR A 195 0.01 -6.55 33.27
C THR A 195 -0.80 -6.16 34.49
N LYS A 196 -2.06 -5.77 34.29
CA LYS A 196 -2.96 -5.38 35.37
C LYS A 196 -3.63 -6.58 36.08
N HIS A 197 -3.84 -7.64 35.36
CA HIS A 197 -4.48 -8.87 35.84
C HIS A 197 -3.53 -10.05 35.69
N THR A 198 -3.28 -10.79 36.78
CA THR A 198 -2.45 -12.01 36.80
C THR A 198 -3.13 -13.20 36.08
N LEU A 199 -3.68 -12.95 34.89
CA LEU A 199 -4.38 -13.97 34.13
C LEU A 199 -3.39 -14.94 33.47
N ASP A 200 -3.72 -16.22 33.54
CA ASP A 200 -2.99 -17.26 32.81
C ASP A 200 -3.06 -16.99 31.30
N LYS A 201 -1.89 -16.65 30.73
CA LYS A 201 -1.76 -16.31 29.32
C LYS A 201 -2.33 -17.39 28.40
N LYS A 202 -2.17 -18.67 28.75
CA LYS A 202 -2.70 -19.79 27.96
C LYS A 202 -4.22 -19.81 27.93
N LYS A 203 -4.88 -19.57 29.08
CA LYS A 203 -6.33 -19.53 29.16
C LYS A 203 -6.93 -18.36 28.36
N PHE A 204 -6.33 -17.17 28.47
CA PHE A 204 -6.80 -15.99 27.74
C PHE A 204 -6.69 -16.15 26.22
N TYR A 205 -5.53 -16.61 25.72
CA TYR A 205 -5.37 -16.85 24.28
C TYR A 205 -6.27 -17.99 23.77
N SER A 206 -6.43 -19.04 24.58
CA SER A 206 -7.37 -20.14 24.25
C SER A 206 -8.80 -19.62 24.11
N LEU A 207 -9.23 -18.69 24.98
CA LEU A 207 -10.57 -18.10 24.86
C LEU A 207 -10.73 -17.28 23.58
N LEU A 208 -9.75 -16.44 23.25
CA LEU A 208 -9.78 -15.65 22.00
C LEU A 208 -9.82 -16.55 20.76
N ILE A 209 -9.00 -17.62 20.74
CA ILE A 209 -8.98 -18.57 19.63
C ILE A 209 -10.33 -19.30 19.50
N LYS A 210 -10.95 -19.69 20.62
CA LYS A 210 -12.26 -20.34 20.63
C LYS A 210 -13.40 -19.42 20.17
N ALA A 211 -13.25 -18.09 20.30
CA ALA A 211 -14.25 -17.15 19.81
C ALA A 211 -14.28 -17.06 18.26
N ILE A 212 -13.17 -17.35 17.58
CA ILE A 212 -13.08 -17.23 16.11
C ILE A 212 -14.07 -18.15 15.38
N PRO A 213 -14.15 -19.47 15.67
CA PRO A 213 -15.14 -20.34 15.03
C PRO A 213 -16.58 -19.84 15.25
N VAL A 214 -16.88 -19.31 16.44
CA VAL A 214 -18.21 -18.75 16.74
C VAL A 214 -18.52 -17.56 15.84
N LEU A 215 -17.57 -16.63 15.67
CA LEU A 215 -17.73 -15.48 14.77
C LEU A 215 -17.89 -15.91 13.32
N ILE A 216 -17.14 -16.92 12.88
CA ILE A 216 -17.27 -17.49 11.53
C ILE A 216 -18.66 -18.11 11.34
N VAL A 217 -19.15 -18.89 12.31
CA VAL A 217 -20.49 -19.48 12.24
C VAL A 217 -21.56 -18.39 12.18
N ILE A 218 -21.46 -17.36 13.02
CA ILE A 218 -22.39 -16.20 12.98
C ILE A 218 -22.37 -15.54 11.60
N TYR A 219 -21.18 -15.29 11.03
CA TYR A 219 -21.07 -14.71 9.69
C TYR A 219 -21.69 -15.62 8.63
N LEU A 220 -21.44 -16.94 8.66
CA LEU A 220 -22.03 -17.89 7.72
C LEU A 220 -23.56 -17.94 7.85
N LEU A 221 -24.10 -17.87 9.07
CA LEU A 221 -25.55 -17.80 9.30
C LEU A 221 -26.12 -16.49 8.73
N LEU A 222 -25.44 -15.37 8.92
CA LEU A 222 -25.83 -14.10 8.29
C LEU A 222 -25.84 -14.19 6.76
N CYS A 223 -24.85 -14.84 6.15
CA CYS A 223 -24.80 -15.09 4.71
C CYS A 223 -25.98 -15.97 4.24
N LEU A 224 -26.32 -17.01 4.97
CA LEU A 224 -27.43 -17.90 4.63
C LEU A 224 -28.81 -17.21 4.74
N VAL A 225 -29.01 -16.40 5.77
CA VAL A 225 -30.30 -15.76 6.06
C VAL A 225 -30.48 -14.49 5.21
N LEU A 226 -29.47 -13.65 5.15
CA LEU A 226 -29.56 -12.33 4.50
C LEU A 226 -29.09 -12.37 3.05
N GLY A 227 -28.15 -13.23 2.67
CA GLY A 227 -27.57 -13.26 1.34
C GLY A 227 -28.58 -13.54 0.22
N ARG A 228 -29.67 -14.24 0.54
CA ARG A 228 -30.79 -14.52 -0.40
C ARG A 228 -31.74 -13.34 -0.58
N LYS A 229 -31.67 -12.33 0.30
CA LYS A 229 -32.57 -11.14 0.26
C LYS A 229 -32.05 -10.04 -0.66
N PHE A 230 -30.78 -10.12 -1.04
CA PHE A 230 -30.14 -9.11 -1.88
C PHE A 230 -29.87 -9.69 -3.26
N ASP A 231 -30.13 -8.90 -4.29
CA ASP A 231 -29.77 -9.21 -5.68
C ASP A 231 -28.39 -8.66 -6.04
N THR A 232 -27.90 -8.97 -7.24
CA THR A 232 -26.57 -8.58 -7.73
C THR A 232 -26.39 -7.06 -7.85
N THR A 233 -27.47 -6.30 -7.85
CA THR A 233 -27.41 -4.83 -7.91
C THR A 233 -27.17 -4.19 -6.55
N SER A 234 -27.42 -4.95 -5.46
CA SER A 234 -27.19 -4.48 -4.10
C SER A 234 -25.70 -4.45 -3.76
N PRO A 235 -25.17 -3.35 -3.20
CA PRO A 235 -23.79 -3.32 -2.68
C PRO A 235 -23.48 -4.41 -1.66
N LEU A 236 -24.49 -4.91 -0.93
CA LEU A 236 -24.32 -5.94 0.10
C LEU A 236 -24.27 -7.36 -0.45
N TYR A 237 -24.67 -7.57 -1.71
CA TYR A 237 -24.78 -8.91 -2.30
C TYR A 237 -23.49 -9.73 -2.18
N PHE A 238 -22.38 -9.18 -2.67
CA PHE A 238 -21.10 -9.89 -2.66
C PHE A 238 -20.51 -10.03 -1.25
N GLY A 239 -20.82 -9.10 -0.34
CA GLY A 239 -20.43 -9.20 1.06
C GLY A 239 -21.11 -10.36 1.80
N LEU A 240 -22.33 -10.71 1.40
CA LEU A 240 -23.14 -11.78 1.98
C LEU A 240 -23.12 -13.07 1.13
N ASN A 241 -22.52 -13.06 -0.05
CA ASN A 241 -22.35 -14.20 -0.95
C ASN A 241 -20.87 -14.44 -1.27
N PRO A 242 -20.05 -14.87 -0.29
CA PRO A 242 -18.60 -15.00 -0.46
C PRO A 242 -18.22 -16.02 -1.54
N ILE A 243 -19.02 -17.05 -1.78
CA ILE A 243 -18.77 -18.03 -2.84
C ILE A 243 -18.83 -17.38 -4.22
N GLN A 244 -19.77 -16.47 -4.47
CA GLN A 244 -19.88 -15.75 -5.74
C GLN A 244 -18.70 -14.79 -5.93
N LEU A 245 -18.26 -14.13 -4.84
CA LEU A 245 -17.06 -13.30 -4.87
C LEU A 245 -15.82 -14.14 -5.20
N LEU A 246 -15.64 -15.31 -4.57
CA LEU A 246 -14.52 -16.22 -4.82
C LEU A 246 -14.48 -16.73 -6.27
N LYS A 247 -15.62 -17.06 -6.86
CA LYS A 247 -15.68 -17.43 -8.29
C LYS A 247 -15.18 -16.32 -9.22
N LYS A 248 -15.55 -15.06 -8.93
CA LYS A 248 -15.04 -13.90 -9.68
C LYS A 248 -13.55 -13.65 -9.44
N VAL A 249 -13.05 -13.93 -8.23
CA VAL A 249 -11.62 -13.86 -7.92
C VAL A 249 -10.83 -14.89 -8.72
N ASP A 250 -11.31 -16.12 -8.79
CA ASP A 250 -10.71 -17.19 -9.58
C ASP A 250 -10.55 -16.78 -11.04
N LEU A 251 -11.65 -16.38 -11.68
CA LEU A 251 -11.62 -15.85 -13.05
C LEU A 251 -10.73 -14.58 -13.22
N SER A 252 -10.62 -13.76 -12.17
CA SER A 252 -9.73 -12.61 -12.20
C SER A 252 -8.26 -13.02 -12.15
N LEU A 253 -7.93 -14.07 -11.40
CA LEU A 253 -6.57 -14.61 -11.34
C LEU A 253 -6.18 -15.27 -12.67
N ASP A 254 -7.08 -15.99 -13.31
CA ASP A 254 -6.85 -16.58 -14.63
C ASP A 254 -6.55 -15.51 -15.69
N ASN A 255 -7.30 -14.43 -15.70
CA ASN A 255 -7.15 -13.37 -16.71
C ASN A 255 -6.00 -12.39 -16.39
N TRP A 256 -5.78 -12.06 -15.12
CA TRP A 256 -4.93 -10.94 -14.71
C TRP A 256 -3.88 -11.33 -13.63
N GLY A 257 -3.72 -12.60 -13.30
CA GLY A 257 -2.82 -13.06 -12.25
C GLY A 257 -1.37 -12.59 -12.44
N VAL A 258 -0.86 -12.67 -13.68
CA VAL A 258 0.49 -12.18 -14.03
C VAL A 258 0.61 -10.67 -13.80
N TYR A 259 -0.42 -9.91 -14.17
CA TYR A 259 -0.48 -8.46 -13.93
C TYR A 259 -0.50 -8.14 -12.43
N TYR A 260 -1.29 -8.86 -11.62
CA TYR A 260 -1.32 -8.68 -10.16
C TYR A 260 0.02 -8.98 -9.52
N PHE A 261 0.66 -10.08 -9.94
CA PHE A 261 1.98 -10.46 -9.46
C PHE A 261 3.03 -9.39 -9.81
N ARG A 262 3.05 -8.93 -11.05
CA ARG A 262 3.98 -7.88 -11.50
C ARG A 262 3.76 -6.57 -10.75
N THR A 263 2.51 -6.13 -10.60
CA THR A 263 2.19 -4.88 -9.90
C THR A 263 2.37 -4.96 -8.38
N LEU A 264 2.62 -6.14 -7.82
CA LEU A 264 3.02 -6.31 -6.42
C LEU A 264 4.51 -5.98 -6.22
N PHE A 265 5.39 -6.43 -7.10
CA PHE A 265 6.84 -6.33 -6.92
C PHE A 265 7.44 -5.18 -7.70
N THR A 266 7.42 -5.23 -9.02
CA THR A 266 8.13 -4.28 -9.88
C THR A 266 7.24 -3.25 -10.52
N GLY A 267 5.98 -3.58 -10.77
CA GLY A 267 4.99 -2.67 -11.34
C GLY A 267 5.17 -2.39 -12.83
N GLY A 268 4.31 -1.50 -13.32
CA GLY A 268 4.42 -0.82 -14.59
C GLY A 268 4.64 0.68 -14.37
N PHE A 269 5.42 1.31 -15.21
CA PHE A 269 5.71 2.72 -15.16
C PHE A 269 4.86 3.47 -16.18
N GLY A 270 4.43 4.69 -15.82
CA GLY A 270 3.49 5.46 -16.64
C GLY A 270 2.09 4.85 -16.61
N THR A 271 1.47 4.69 -17.76
CA THR A 271 0.15 4.04 -17.98
C THR A 271 0.29 2.54 -18.26
N ASP A 272 1.23 1.85 -17.59
CA ASP A 272 1.65 0.45 -17.85
C ASP A 272 2.40 0.23 -19.18
N GLU A 273 2.81 1.29 -19.86
CA GLU A 273 3.54 1.21 -21.14
C GLU A 273 4.97 0.71 -20.93
N ILE A 274 5.64 1.13 -19.86
CA ILE A 274 6.98 0.69 -19.52
C ILE A 274 6.89 -0.34 -18.41
N GLN A 275 7.15 -1.60 -18.76
CA GLN A 275 7.07 -2.71 -17.83
C GLN A 275 8.46 -3.27 -17.56
N ALA A 276 8.75 -3.58 -16.29
CA ALA A 276 9.94 -4.35 -15.94
C ALA A 276 9.85 -5.75 -16.55
N SER A 277 11.00 -6.34 -16.87
CA SER A 277 11.05 -7.68 -17.42
C SER A 277 10.49 -8.72 -16.44
N GLN A 278 10.01 -9.83 -16.99
CA GLN A 278 9.58 -10.96 -16.15
C GLN A 278 10.74 -11.52 -15.32
N LEU A 279 11.97 -11.43 -15.84
CA LEU A 279 13.17 -11.85 -15.14
C LEU A 279 13.35 -11.08 -13.83
N MET A 280 13.19 -9.74 -13.85
CA MET A 280 13.24 -8.92 -12.63
C MET A 280 12.14 -9.27 -11.64
N ASN A 281 10.93 -9.53 -12.11
CA ASN A 281 9.86 -10.03 -11.24
C ASN A 281 10.24 -11.34 -10.55
N MET A 282 10.85 -12.29 -11.29
CA MET A 282 11.30 -13.55 -10.73
C MET A 282 12.43 -13.39 -9.71
N PHE A 283 13.36 -12.45 -9.93
CA PHE A 283 14.39 -12.14 -8.93
C PHE A 283 13.79 -11.60 -7.62
N TYR A 284 12.86 -10.65 -7.69
CA TYR A 284 12.18 -10.15 -6.49
C TYR A 284 11.34 -11.22 -5.81
N PHE A 285 10.70 -12.08 -6.57
CA PHE A 285 9.97 -13.23 -6.02
C PHE A 285 10.93 -14.24 -5.37
N GLY A 286 12.06 -14.55 -5.99
CA GLY A 286 13.09 -15.40 -5.42
C GLY A 286 13.61 -14.85 -4.09
N LEU A 287 13.89 -13.54 -4.02
CA LEU A 287 14.29 -12.88 -2.80
C LEU A 287 13.18 -12.91 -1.74
N PHE A 288 11.92 -12.70 -2.13
CA PHE A 288 10.75 -12.85 -1.25
C PHE A 288 10.70 -14.25 -0.63
N ILE A 289 10.83 -15.31 -1.43
CA ILE A 289 10.85 -16.70 -0.96
C ILE A 289 12.06 -16.93 -0.03
N TYR A 290 13.23 -16.44 -0.41
CA TYR A 290 14.43 -16.59 0.41
C TYR A 290 14.28 -15.89 1.78
N LEU A 291 13.70 -14.71 1.85
CA LEU A 291 13.43 -14.00 3.10
C LEU A 291 12.44 -14.73 4.02
N ILE A 292 11.54 -15.53 3.44
CA ILE A 292 10.58 -16.34 4.22
C ILE A 292 11.24 -17.61 4.76
N PHE A 293 12.07 -18.29 3.98
CA PHE A 293 12.55 -19.64 4.29
C PHE A 293 14.05 -19.75 4.60
N GLY A 294 14.84 -18.76 4.21
CA GLY A 294 16.31 -18.82 4.23
C GLY A 294 16.98 -18.55 5.56
N GLY A 295 16.29 -18.04 6.57
CA GLY A 295 16.89 -17.70 7.87
C GLY A 295 17.42 -18.90 8.64
N LYS A 296 18.49 -18.71 9.42
CA LYS A 296 19.15 -19.76 10.23
C LYS A 296 18.54 -19.93 11.61
N LYS A 297 18.06 -18.85 12.23
CA LYS A 297 17.51 -18.86 13.59
C LYS A 297 16.00 -18.96 13.56
N SER A 298 15.45 -19.87 14.36
CA SER A 298 14.01 -19.98 14.54
C SER A 298 13.50 -18.83 15.39
N ASP A 299 12.56 -18.04 14.82
CA ASP A 299 11.75 -17.10 15.59
C ASP A 299 10.44 -17.81 15.93
N SER A 300 10.30 -18.24 17.19
CA SER A 300 9.12 -18.98 17.66
C SER A 300 7.90 -18.07 17.75
N LYS A 301 7.19 -17.94 16.63
CA LYS A 301 5.92 -17.20 16.61
C LYS A 301 4.82 -18.01 17.27
N THR A 302 4.09 -17.38 18.18
CA THR A 302 2.95 -18.02 18.83
C THR A 302 1.81 -18.20 17.82
N LEU A 303 0.99 -19.23 18.03
CA LEU A 303 -0.22 -19.47 17.22
C LEU A 303 -1.12 -18.23 17.22
N PHE A 304 -1.25 -17.55 18.35
CA PHE A 304 -2.00 -16.29 18.45
C PHE A 304 -1.50 -15.21 17.51
N GLN A 305 -0.18 -14.98 17.42
CA GLN A 305 0.41 -14.01 16.51
C GLN A 305 0.08 -14.34 15.05
N ARG A 306 0.22 -15.61 14.67
CA ARG A 306 -0.12 -16.06 13.31
C ARG A 306 -1.60 -15.82 13.00
N ILE A 307 -2.50 -16.19 13.91
CA ILE A 307 -3.95 -15.99 13.73
C ILE A 307 -4.30 -14.50 13.59
N CYS A 308 -3.73 -13.63 14.43
CA CYS A 308 -3.95 -12.18 14.30
C CYS A 308 -3.53 -11.65 12.92
N ILE A 309 -2.35 -12.07 12.44
CA ILE A 309 -1.84 -11.62 11.14
C ILE A 309 -2.71 -12.16 10.00
N TRP A 310 -3.02 -13.46 10.00
CA TRP A 310 -3.88 -14.05 8.99
C TRP A 310 -5.27 -13.40 8.97
N GLY A 311 -5.82 -13.08 10.15
CA GLY A 311 -7.07 -12.34 10.27
C GLY A 311 -7.00 -10.97 9.60
N VAL A 312 -5.93 -10.19 9.85
CA VAL A 312 -5.72 -8.89 9.20
C VAL A 312 -5.56 -9.04 7.68
N CYS A 313 -4.74 -9.99 7.22
CA CYS A 313 -4.54 -10.23 5.80
C CYS A 313 -5.85 -10.63 5.09
N LEU A 314 -6.62 -11.55 5.68
CA LEU A 314 -7.89 -12.02 5.13
C LEU A 314 -8.95 -10.90 5.10
N VAL A 315 -9.12 -10.17 6.20
CA VAL A 315 -10.11 -9.07 6.27
C VAL A 315 -9.74 -7.96 5.28
N THR A 316 -8.46 -7.60 5.18
CA THR A 316 -8.01 -6.58 4.23
C THR A 316 -8.20 -7.04 2.79
N THR A 317 -7.79 -8.28 2.46
CA THR A 317 -7.96 -8.85 1.11
C THR A 317 -9.43 -8.91 0.73
N TYR A 318 -10.27 -9.46 1.61
CA TYR A 318 -11.71 -9.55 1.36
C TYR A 318 -12.34 -8.17 1.18
N GLY A 319 -11.99 -7.21 2.04
CA GLY A 319 -12.50 -5.84 1.94
C GLY A 319 -12.11 -5.15 0.64
N LEU A 320 -10.86 -5.30 0.18
CA LEU A 320 -10.41 -4.78 -1.10
C LEU A 320 -11.18 -5.41 -2.27
N LEU A 321 -11.25 -6.74 -2.31
CA LEU A 321 -11.98 -7.48 -3.35
C LEU A 321 -13.46 -7.06 -3.42
N TYR A 322 -14.09 -6.93 -2.25
CA TYR A 322 -15.47 -6.48 -2.14
C TYR A 322 -15.67 -5.05 -2.69
N VAL A 323 -14.77 -4.11 -2.33
CA VAL A 323 -14.86 -2.73 -2.83
C VAL A 323 -14.67 -2.66 -4.34
N PHE A 324 -13.69 -3.38 -4.90
CA PHE A 324 -13.47 -3.41 -6.35
C PHE A 324 -14.60 -4.12 -7.09
N GLN A 325 -15.16 -5.19 -6.53
CA GLN A 325 -16.31 -5.87 -7.11
C GLN A 325 -17.52 -4.92 -7.23
N ASN A 326 -17.79 -4.10 -6.22
CA ASN A 326 -18.89 -3.14 -6.27
C ASN A 326 -18.66 -1.98 -7.28
N GLN A 327 -17.43 -1.80 -7.75
CA GLN A 327 -17.08 -0.83 -8.79
C GLN A 327 -17.02 -1.47 -10.20
N THR A 328 -17.05 -2.80 -10.24
CA THR A 328 -16.98 -3.57 -11.50
C THR A 328 -18.37 -3.63 -12.14
N PRO A 329 -18.51 -3.40 -13.45
CA PRO A 329 -19.77 -3.61 -14.15
C PRO A 329 -20.34 -5.01 -13.91
N LEU A 330 -21.65 -5.12 -13.71
CA LEU A 330 -22.31 -6.39 -13.36
C LEU A 330 -22.13 -7.48 -14.43
N GLU A 331 -22.01 -7.06 -15.68
CA GLU A 331 -21.84 -7.91 -16.87
C GLU A 331 -20.49 -8.64 -16.89
N TRP A 332 -19.49 -8.13 -16.14
CA TRP A 332 -18.14 -8.70 -16.15
C TRP A 332 -18.03 -9.86 -15.16
N ASN A 333 -17.47 -10.96 -15.65
CA ASN A 333 -17.26 -12.17 -14.86
C ASN A 333 -16.03 -12.12 -13.94
N TYR A 334 -15.20 -11.10 -14.06
CA TYR A 334 -13.99 -10.87 -13.27
C TYR A 334 -14.07 -9.52 -12.54
N ILE A 335 -13.20 -9.30 -11.57
CA ILE A 335 -13.13 -8.06 -10.80
C ILE A 335 -12.15 -7.11 -11.48
N TRP A 336 -12.62 -5.94 -11.87
CA TRP A 336 -11.82 -4.93 -12.56
C TRP A 336 -11.09 -3.98 -11.61
N GLY A 337 -9.90 -3.51 -12.05
CA GLY A 337 -9.16 -2.44 -11.38
C GLY A 337 -8.29 -2.90 -10.20
N ILE A 338 -8.25 -4.21 -9.89
CA ILE A 338 -7.35 -4.75 -8.88
C ILE A 338 -5.90 -4.67 -9.39
N GLN A 339 -5.00 -4.28 -8.49
CA GLN A 339 -3.56 -4.26 -8.74
C GLN A 339 -2.84 -4.84 -7.52
N GLY A 340 -1.75 -5.57 -7.74
CA GLY A 340 -0.98 -6.21 -6.67
C GLY A 340 -0.51 -5.23 -5.59
N ARG A 341 -0.20 -3.99 -5.97
CA ARG A 341 0.23 -2.93 -5.03
C ARG A 341 -0.77 -2.65 -3.90
N TYR A 342 -2.05 -2.96 -4.08
CA TYR A 342 -3.04 -2.76 -3.01
C TYR A 342 -2.85 -3.73 -1.84
N PHE A 343 -2.10 -4.82 -2.03
CA PHE A 343 -1.75 -5.78 -0.98
C PHE A 343 -0.42 -5.47 -0.30
N THR A 344 0.38 -4.54 -0.83
CA THR A 344 1.66 -4.10 -0.23
C THR A 344 1.56 -3.71 1.24
N PRO A 345 0.51 -2.98 1.72
CA PRO A 345 0.37 -2.63 3.13
C PRO A 345 0.34 -3.81 4.10
N VAL A 346 -0.15 -4.97 3.68
CA VAL A 346 -0.20 -6.17 4.51
C VAL A 346 0.89 -7.19 4.17
N LEU A 347 1.66 -6.95 3.10
CA LEU A 347 2.68 -7.88 2.60
C LEU A 347 3.75 -8.19 3.66
N THR A 348 4.20 -7.18 4.40
CA THR A 348 5.21 -7.36 5.46
C THR A 348 4.71 -8.30 6.56
N LEU A 349 3.46 -8.15 7.00
CA LEU A 349 2.84 -9.05 7.99
C LEU A 349 2.68 -10.46 7.42
N PHE A 350 2.25 -10.56 6.16
CA PHE A 350 2.11 -11.84 5.46
C PHE A 350 3.43 -12.59 5.40
N MET A 351 4.50 -11.95 4.94
CA MET A 351 5.86 -12.51 4.93
C MET A 351 6.30 -12.96 6.32
N TYR A 352 6.09 -12.11 7.33
CA TYR A 352 6.43 -12.44 8.70
C TYR A 352 5.67 -13.66 9.21
N SER A 353 4.39 -13.82 8.87
CA SER A 353 3.59 -14.97 9.31
C SER A 353 4.05 -16.29 8.70
N LEU A 354 4.50 -16.25 7.45
CA LEU A 354 4.99 -17.42 6.72
C LEU A 354 6.40 -17.80 7.15
N SER A 355 7.24 -16.85 7.59
CA SER A 355 8.64 -17.14 7.90
C SER A 355 8.75 -18.13 9.05
N ILE A 356 9.43 -19.24 8.78
CA ILE A 356 9.68 -20.34 9.74
C ILE A 356 10.97 -20.08 10.50
N LYS A 357 12.01 -19.65 9.78
CA LYS A 357 13.36 -19.36 10.27
C LYS A 357 13.76 -17.92 9.88
N GLY A 358 12.91 -16.94 10.10
CA GLY A 358 13.06 -15.59 9.55
C GLY A 358 14.19 -14.72 10.14
N CYS A 359 15.02 -15.25 11.02
CA CYS A 359 16.16 -14.50 11.59
C CYS A 359 17.45 -14.86 10.84
N PHE A 360 18.10 -13.84 10.31
CA PHE A 360 19.39 -13.91 9.62
C PHE A 360 20.51 -13.45 10.55
N ASP A 361 21.74 -13.93 10.34
CA ASP A 361 22.91 -13.40 11.02
C ASP A 361 23.24 -11.99 10.49
N GLU A 362 24.03 -11.20 11.24
CA GLU A 362 24.34 -9.81 10.86
C GLU A 362 25.01 -9.71 9.47
N SER A 363 25.96 -10.59 9.17
CA SER A 363 26.64 -10.63 7.86
C SER A 363 25.67 -10.97 6.71
N GLU A 364 24.76 -11.91 6.93
CA GLU A 364 23.73 -12.26 5.95
C GLU A 364 22.75 -11.12 5.75
N THR A 365 22.38 -10.43 6.84
CA THR A 365 21.49 -9.27 6.79
C THR A 365 22.10 -8.16 5.94
N VAL A 366 23.39 -7.84 6.11
CA VAL A 366 24.11 -6.85 5.29
C VAL A 366 24.16 -7.29 3.82
N SER A 367 24.47 -8.58 3.57
CA SER A 367 24.50 -9.12 2.20
C SER A 367 23.15 -9.04 1.51
N LEU A 368 22.04 -9.27 2.23
CA LEU A 368 20.69 -9.17 1.69
C LEU A 368 20.26 -7.72 1.44
N TYR A 369 20.68 -6.76 2.27
CA TYR A 369 20.48 -5.33 1.97
C TYR A 369 21.22 -4.95 0.69
N ASN A 370 22.48 -5.37 0.53
CA ASN A 370 23.28 -5.09 -0.66
C ASN A 370 22.68 -5.74 -1.91
N LEU A 371 22.21 -6.99 -1.83
CA LEU A 371 21.55 -7.68 -2.92
C LEU A 371 20.27 -6.96 -3.35
N ASN A 372 19.44 -6.55 -2.40
CA ASN A 372 18.20 -5.82 -2.73
C ASN A 372 18.50 -4.45 -3.37
N MET A 373 19.51 -3.74 -2.89
CA MET A 373 19.98 -2.50 -3.49
C MET A 373 20.52 -2.73 -4.91
N PHE A 374 21.32 -3.78 -5.11
CA PHE A 374 21.84 -4.16 -6.42
C PHE A 374 20.71 -4.47 -7.41
N LEU A 375 19.70 -5.25 -7.01
CA LEU A 375 18.53 -5.52 -7.85
C LEU A 375 17.77 -4.26 -8.23
N SER A 376 17.65 -3.30 -7.30
CA SER A 376 17.01 -2.01 -7.57
C SER A 376 17.81 -1.20 -8.61
N VAL A 377 19.14 -1.20 -8.52
CA VAL A 377 20.02 -0.55 -9.51
C VAL A 377 19.92 -1.25 -10.86
N CYS A 378 19.95 -2.58 -10.92
CA CYS A 378 19.77 -3.34 -12.16
C CYS A 378 18.42 -3.03 -12.81
N MET A 379 17.35 -2.91 -12.03
CA MET A 379 16.05 -2.58 -12.57
C MET A 379 15.99 -1.14 -13.12
N ILE A 380 16.60 -0.18 -12.43
CA ILE A 380 16.73 1.19 -12.95
C ILE A 380 17.51 1.15 -14.26
N PHE A 381 18.62 0.42 -14.31
CA PHE A 381 19.42 0.25 -15.53
C PHE A 381 18.60 -0.37 -16.67
N GLU A 382 17.87 -1.46 -16.40
CA GLU A 382 16.98 -2.08 -17.39
C GLU A 382 15.96 -1.08 -17.93
N LEU A 383 15.28 -0.34 -17.05
CA LEU A 383 14.26 0.60 -17.46
C LEU A 383 14.81 1.80 -18.24
N PHE A 384 15.99 2.30 -17.86
CA PHE A 384 16.58 3.47 -18.51
C PHE A 384 17.33 3.12 -19.79
N PHE A 385 18.05 2.01 -19.85
CA PHE A 385 18.93 1.70 -20.97
C PHE A 385 18.34 0.69 -21.97
N LEU A 386 17.74 -0.40 -21.51
CA LEU A 386 17.23 -1.43 -22.40
C LEU A 386 15.92 -1.01 -23.08
N ARG A 387 15.09 -0.26 -22.39
CA ARG A 387 13.81 0.20 -22.93
C ARG A 387 13.88 1.53 -23.68
N THR A 388 15.02 2.20 -23.66
CA THR A 388 15.28 3.41 -24.44
C THR A 388 15.97 3.13 -25.76
N LEU A 389 16.62 1.96 -25.86
CA LEU A 389 17.30 1.51 -27.07
C LEU A 389 16.42 0.66 -27.98
N LEU A 390 15.26 0.23 -27.49
CA LEU A 390 14.21 -0.49 -28.24
C LEU A 390 13.00 0.42 -28.52
#